data_c9d83ce070b33e566b7bd4ba94d59cbd
#
_entry.id   c9d83ce070b33e566b7bd4ba94d59cbd
#
_cell.length_a   1.000
_cell.length_b   1.000
_cell.length_c   1.000
_cell.angle_alpha   90.00
_cell.angle_beta   90.00
_cell.angle_gamma   90.00
#
_symmetry.space_group_name_H-M   'P 1'
#
loop_
_entity.id
_entity.type
_entity.pdbx_description
1 polymer ?
#
loop_
_entity_poly.entity_id
_entity_poly.type
_entity_poly.pdbx_seq_one_letter_code
_entity_poly.pdbx_strand_id
1 'polypeptide(L)'
;MKKILFMSLLAGAFALTACNPVEEKVDNNKVYSSADDIVSGISFTQYADADYTTQAADGNYIFYQTNPGRPIQVYTLFADGSMNLLASGASGKFTIKPKRGSDPNQTIYLRALNSDGTLTETSTTVNVYVQQELDPEVRYLASDAYGKKIWKWDTSVSGTFWGNMGYCGGEGSAVGTKGEGQWWGMATDDDFAGQLQHSHDGSYHGEGLNAWMEFSDEGIVTCYNEDGQVYQTGTYSVEGFDLSASWRKGLLKTKAILWPYEINSGGNIPGEYEIVYLTPDKMTLVYPDGGDYGSLGNWGEATYWHFCSNSDLEGMAIGYGKTASKSWTWDYSVSGTAWGNMGYCGGNGSAVGTTGEGQWWGCASADEFAGQLQHSNDGALHGDESDDAYFTLSNEGTITRYAGDGSVINSGTFDIEKIDGNAWKVANLNTTAGTILWPYEINSGGNMPTTFEMVYLTNDKMTLVYPDGGDFGGLGNWGEATYWHFKAK
;
A
#
# COMPACT_ATOMS: atom_id res chain seq x y z
N MET A 1 9.16 -53.59 43.09
CA MET A 1 8.79 -52.87 44.30
C MET A 1 8.06 -51.59 43.91
N LYS A 2 6.76 -51.60 44.19
CA LYS A 2 5.81 -50.54 43.90
C LYS A 2 6.08 -49.38 44.86
N LYS A 3 6.32 -48.15 44.34
CA LYS A 3 6.12 -46.94 45.10
C LYS A 3 4.96 -46.19 44.49
N ILE A 4 3.84 -46.32 45.12
CA ILE A 4 2.63 -45.55 44.94
C ILE A 4 2.93 -44.17 45.45
N LEU A 5 2.91 -43.20 44.56
CA LEU A 5 2.96 -41.79 44.93
C LEU A 5 1.54 -41.39 45.31
N PHE A 6 1.29 -41.23 46.60
CA PHE A 6 0.09 -40.59 47.12
C PHE A 6 0.15 -39.12 46.76
N MET A 7 -0.54 -38.73 45.70
CA MET A 7 -0.95 -37.33 45.53
C MET A 7 -2.06 -37.09 46.56
N SER A 8 -1.67 -36.49 47.66
CA SER A 8 -2.59 -35.90 48.62
C SER A 8 -3.36 -34.80 47.87
N LEU A 9 -4.62 -35.13 47.58
CA LEU A 9 -5.63 -34.16 47.21
C LEU A 9 -5.85 -33.29 48.45
N LEU A 10 -5.11 -32.19 48.55
CA LEU A 10 -5.47 -31.11 49.47
C LEU A 10 -6.68 -30.45 48.82
N ALA A 11 -7.86 -30.98 49.08
CA ALA A 11 -9.09 -30.27 48.94
C ALA A 11 -9.06 -29.12 49.94
N GLY A 12 -8.35 -28.05 49.57
CA GLY A 12 -8.59 -26.76 50.14
C GLY A 12 -10.03 -26.40 49.82
N ALA A 13 -10.86 -26.59 50.81
CA ALA A 13 -12.15 -25.92 50.85
C ALA A 13 -11.81 -24.44 50.83
N PHE A 14 -11.65 -23.88 49.65
CA PHE A 14 -11.96 -22.48 49.45
C PHE A 14 -13.43 -22.37 49.84
N ALA A 15 -13.65 -21.93 51.06
CA ALA A 15 -14.89 -21.28 51.39
C ALA A 15 -15.05 -20.23 50.29
N LEU A 16 -15.81 -20.58 49.27
CA LEU A 16 -16.50 -19.58 48.48
C LEU A 16 -17.35 -18.87 49.53
N THR A 17 -16.76 -17.85 50.18
CA THR A 17 -17.55 -16.75 50.59
C THR A 17 -18.15 -16.29 49.28
N ALA A 18 -19.28 -16.87 48.93
CA ALA A 18 -20.19 -16.23 48.03
C ALA A 18 -20.26 -14.79 48.60
N CYS A 19 -19.54 -13.87 47.95
CA CYS A 19 -19.98 -12.51 47.97
C CYS A 19 -21.44 -12.65 47.53
N ASN A 20 -22.38 -12.63 48.49
CA ASN A 20 -23.75 -12.32 48.16
C ASN A 20 -23.58 -11.09 47.28
N PRO A 21 -23.90 -11.14 45.97
CA PRO A 21 -23.99 -9.93 45.24
C PRO A 21 -24.96 -9.11 46.10
N VAL A 22 -24.52 -7.98 46.62
CA VAL A 22 -25.43 -7.01 47.14
C VAL A 22 -26.29 -6.73 45.94
N GLU A 23 -27.46 -7.38 45.90
CA GLU A 23 -28.51 -6.96 45.00
C GLU A 23 -28.83 -5.53 45.47
N GLU A 24 -28.07 -4.57 44.94
CA GLU A 24 -28.59 -3.21 44.97
C GLU A 24 -29.95 -3.36 44.36
N LYS A 25 -30.97 -3.03 45.15
CA LYS A 25 -32.36 -2.98 44.65
C LYS A 25 -32.30 -2.08 43.44
N VAL A 26 -32.15 -2.70 42.29
CA VAL A 26 -32.29 -2.00 41.01
C VAL A 26 -33.66 -1.36 41.11
N ASP A 27 -33.69 -0.04 41.17
CA ASP A 27 -34.93 0.73 41.18
C ASP A 27 -35.62 0.39 39.84
N ASN A 28 -36.53 -0.57 39.90
CA ASN A 28 -37.26 -1.12 38.75
C ASN A 28 -38.05 -0.04 37.99
N ASN A 29 -37.99 1.21 38.42
CA ASN A 29 -38.63 2.35 37.77
C ASN A 29 -37.76 3.10 36.77
N LYS A 30 -36.50 2.72 36.57
CA LYS A 30 -35.60 3.30 35.53
C LYS A 30 -35.05 2.21 34.63
N VAL A 31 -35.92 1.62 33.85
CA VAL A 31 -35.60 0.45 33.04
C VAL A 31 -34.90 0.77 31.74
N TYR A 32 -35.02 1.98 31.22
CA TYR A 32 -34.52 2.31 29.86
C TYR A 32 -33.67 3.57 29.85
N SER A 33 -32.51 3.46 29.21
CA SER A 33 -31.77 4.63 28.78
C SER A 33 -32.33 5.05 27.44
N SER A 34 -32.74 6.28 27.32
CA SER A 34 -32.97 6.87 26.00
C SER A 34 -31.61 7.15 25.33
N ALA A 35 -31.63 7.34 24.02
CA ALA A 35 -30.44 7.79 23.28
C ALA A 35 -29.87 9.09 23.87
N ASP A 36 -30.77 10.04 24.25
CA ASP A 36 -30.38 11.32 24.84
C ASP A 36 -29.75 11.15 26.23
N ASP A 37 -30.24 10.18 27.04
CA ASP A 37 -29.64 9.88 28.34
C ASP A 37 -28.20 9.35 28.21
N ILE A 38 -27.92 8.56 27.18
CA ILE A 38 -26.59 8.05 26.93
C ILE A 38 -25.65 9.19 26.54
N VAL A 39 -26.05 10.01 25.56
CA VAL A 39 -25.23 11.13 25.07
C VAL A 39 -25.00 12.18 26.15
N SER A 40 -26.03 12.57 26.89
CA SER A 40 -25.90 13.56 27.97
C SER A 40 -25.16 13.04 29.19
N GLY A 41 -25.17 11.73 29.40
CA GLY A 41 -24.53 11.06 30.51
C GLY A 41 -23.07 10.65 30.28
N ILE A 42 -22.52 10.85 29.09
CA ILE A 42 -21.12 10.52 28.80
C ILE A 42 -20.25 11.77 28.68
N SER A 43 -19.06 11.71 29.17
CA SER A 43 -18.01 12.73 28.96
C SER A 43 -16.76 12.12 28.36
N PHE A 44 -16.13 12.88 27.46
CA PHE A 44 -14.86 12.54 26.85
C PHE A 44 -13.80 13.54 27.26
N THR A 45 -12.64 13.04 27.65
CA THR A 45 -11.42 13.85 27.87
C THR A 45 -10.37 13.36 26.90
N GLN A 46 -9.83 14.26 26.10
CA GLN A 46 -8.90 13.93 25.02
C GLN A 46 -7.46 14.33 25.39
N TYR A 47 -6.51 13.54 24.93
CA TYR A 47 -5.09 13.71 25.23
C TYR A 47 -4.27 13.56 23.95
N ALA A 48 -3.17 14.33 23.86
CA ALA A 48 -2.24 14.27 22.75
C ALA A 48 -1.31 13.05 22.82
N ASP A 49 -1.12 12.45 24.00
CA ASP A 49 -0.14 11.39 24.24
C ASP A 49 -0.78 10.11 24.80
N ALA A 50 -0.10 8.97 24.57
CA ALA A 50 -0.55 7.65 24.98
C ALA A 50 -0.55 7.44 26.51
N ASP A 51 0.18 8.26 27.26
CA ASP A 51 0.24 8.21 28.71
C ASP A 51 -0.94 8.94 29.37
N TYR A 52 -1.75 9.64 28.56
CA TYR A 52 -2.89 10.43 29.03
C TYR A 52 -2.50 11.53 30.00
N THR A 53 -1.41 12.24 29.70
CA THR A 53 -0.87 13.30 30.57
C THR A 53 -1.12 14.70 30.02
N THR A 54 -1.10 14.88 28.71
CA THR A 54 -1.26 16.17 28.02
C THR A 54 -2.62 16.27 27.40
N GLN A 55 -3.54 17.04 28.02
CA GLN A 55 -4.88 17.26 27.45
C GLN A 55 -4.80 18.09 26.16
N ALA A 56 -5.56 17.69 25.16
CA ALA A 56 -5.72 18.41 23.90
C ALA A 56 -7.17 18.26 23.40
N ALA A 57 -7.74 19.33 22.90
CA ALA A 57 -9.15 19.35 22.46
C ALA A 57 -9.42 18.44 21.25
N ASP A 58 -8.37 18.11 20.49
CA ASP A 58 -8.38 17.24 19.33
C ASP A 58 -7.48 16.01 19.52
N GLY A 59 -7.18 15.65 20.78
CA GLY A 59 -6.29 14.54 21.10
C GLY A 59 -6.88 13.19 20.67
N ASN A 60 -6.04 12.32 20.14
CA ASN A 60 -6.40 10.99 19.63
C ASN A 60 -6.58 9.93 20.73
N TYR A 61 -6.07 10.18 21.93
CA TYR A 61 -6.16 9.31 23.08
C TYR A 61 -7.29 9.79 23.97
N ILE A 62 -8.35 8.99 24.11
CA ILE A 62 -9.62 9.43 24.69
C ILE A 62 -9.91 8.62 25.94
N PHE A 63 -10.15 9.32 27.03
CA PHE A 63 -10.74 8.76 28.24
C PHE A 63 -12.22 9.13 28.26
N TYR A 64 -13.09 8.14 28.50
CA TYR A 64 -14.51 8.41 28.69
C TYR A 64 -14.98 7.97 30.08
N GLN A 65 -16.03 8.62 30.55
CA GLN A 65 -16.73 8.28 31.77
C GLN A 65 -18.22 8.55 31.63
N THR A 66 -19.04 7.64 32.16
CA THR A 66 -20.48 7.81 32.24
C THR A 66 -20.90 8.35 33.61
N ASN A 67 -21.89 9.24 33.65
CA ASN A 67 -22.49 9.77 34.87
C ASN A 67 -24.05 9.78 34.75
N PRO A 68 -24.80 8.97 35.54
CA PRO A 68 -24.30 7.98 36.52
C PRO A 68 -23.46 6.86 35.87
N GLY A 69 -22.61 6.23 36.68
CA GLY A 69 -21.73 5.15 36.21
C GLY A 69 -22.49 3.98 35.62
N ARG A 70 -22.64 3.96 34.31
CA ARG A 70 -23.40 2.94 33.57
C ARG A 70 -22.48 2.28 32.54
N PRO A 71 -22.37 0.94 32.54
CA PRO A 71 -21.60 0.26 31.51
C PRO A 71 -22.19 0.48 30.11
N ILE A 72 -21.34 0.91 29.18
CA ILE A 72 -21.66 1.05 27.76
C ILE A 72 -20.57 0.40 26.93
N GLN A 73 -20.88 0.09 25.68
CA GLN A 73 -19.91 -0.20 24.63
C GLN A 73 -19.70 1.05 23.80
N VAL A 74 -18.42 1.37 23.56
CA VAL A 74 -17.98 2.45 22.68
C VAL A 74 -17.33 1.80 21.47
N TYR A 75 -17.81 2.10 20.27
CA TYR A 75 -17.33 1.46 19.04
C TYR A 75 -17.37 2.41 17.84
N THR A 76 -16.65 2.05 16.79
CA THR A 76 -16.76 2.60 15.44
C THR A 76 -17.26 1.51 14.49
N LEU A 77 -17.49 1.84 13.25
CA LEU A 77 -17.82 0.85 12.22
C LEU A 77 -16.62 0.67 11.28
N PHE A 78 -16.35 -0.59 10.89
CA PHE A 78 -15.52 -0.88 9.76
C PHE A 78 -16.20 -0.49 8.43
N ALA A 79 -15.47 -0.51 7.33
CA ALA A 79 -15.98 -0.17 6.01
C ALA A 79 -17.14 -1.08 5.56
N ASP A 80 -17.19 -2.32 6.05
CA ASP A 80 -18.26 -3.29 5.79
C ASP A 80 -19.49 -3.11 6.72
N GLY A 81 -19.46 -2.09 7.57
CA GLY A 81 -20.51 -1.80 8.55
C GLY A 81 -20.46 -2.66 9.81
N SER A 82 -19.49 -3.56 9.96
CA SER A 82 -19.33 -4.34 11.19
C SER A 82 -18.78 -3.49 12.34
N MET A 83 -19.06 -3.90 13.58
CA MET A 83 -18.69 -3.19 14.79
C MET A 83 -17.19 -3.36 15.11
N ASN A 84 -16.49 -2.24 15.25
CA ASN A 84 -15.13 -2.17 15.79
C ASN A 84 -15.21 -1.67 17.26
N LEU A 85 -15.20 -2.60 18.21
CA LEU A 85 -15.28 -2.28 19.63
C LEU A 85 -14.00 -1.59 20.09
N LEU A 86 -14.13 -0.36 20.60
CA LEU A 86 -13.01 0.43 21.13
C LEU A 86 -12.84 0.25 22.64
N ALA A 87 -13.94 0.27 23.38
CA ALA A 87 -13.95 0.13 24.83
C ALA A 87 -15.31 -0.34 25.35
N SER A 88 -15.33 -0.86 26.59
CA SER A 88 -16.57 -1.19 27.29
C SER A 88 -16.43 -0.95 28.78
N GLY A 89 -17.50 -0.52 29.45
CA GLY A 89 -17.53 -0.23 30.89
C GLY A 89 -18.19 1.11 31.20
N ALA A 90 -18.21 1.48 32.48
CA ALA A 90 -18.69 2.79 32.93
C ALA A 90 -17.63 3.90 32.70
N SER A 91 -16.40 3.52 32.50
CA SER A 91 -15.29 4.37 32.08
C SER A 91 -14.26 3.51 31.33
N GLY A 92 -13.44 4.14 30.51
CA GLY A 92 -12.39 3.44 29.79
C GLY A 92 -11.53 4.38 28.96
N LYS A 93 -10.52 3.79 28.36
CA LYS A 93 -9.56 4.47 27.48
C LYS A 93 -9.60 3.82 26.12
N PHE A 94 -9.53 4.61 25.07
CA PHE A 94 -9.40 4.13 23.71
C PHE A 94 -8.67 5.17 22.86
N THR A 95 -8.26 4.75 21.66
CA THR A 95 -7.55 5.60 20.71
C THR A 95 -8.29 5.62 19.38
N ILE A 96 -8.40 6.78 18.77
CA ILE A 96 -8.88 6.96 17.40
C ILE A 96 -7.71 7.53 16.58
N LYS A 97 -7.26 6.78 15.58
CA LYS A 97 -6.26 7.24 14.61
C LYS A 97 -6.89 7.18 13.21
N PRO A 98 -7.54 8.27 12.77
CA PRO A 98 -8.12 8.31 11.44
C PRO A 98 -7.03 8.21 10.37
N LYS A 99 -7.42 7.72 9.21
CA LYS A 99 -6.53 7.78 8.04
C LYS A 99 -6.20 9.23 7.73
N ARG A 100 -4.99 9.45 7.23
CA ARG A 100 -4.53 10.76 6.81
C ARG A 100 -5.53 11.42 5.84
N GLY A 101 -5.80 12.72 6.04
CA GLY A 101 -6.76 13.47 5.23
C GLY A 101 -8.23 13.14 5.46
N SER A 102 -8.57 12.27 6.43
CA SER A 102 -9.96 12.00 6.82
C SER A 102 -10.59 13.23 7.48
N ASP A 103 -11.93 13.20 7.62
CA ASP A 103 -12.64 14.18 8.43
C ASP A 103 -12.16 14.08 9.90
N PRO A 104 -11.73 15.17 10.54
CA PRO A 104 -11.36 15.15 11.95
C PRO A 104 -12.54 14.84 12.87
N ASN A 105 -13.77 15.04 12.41
CA ASN A 105 -14.98 14.75 13.17
C ASN A 105 -15.35 13.28 13.02
N GLN A 106 -14.90 12.48 13.96
CA GLN A 106 -15.12 11.03 13.94
C GLN A 106 -16.40 10.65 14.66
N THR A 107 -17.24 9.84 14.02
CA THR A 107 -18.46 9.32 14.63
C THR A 107 -18.14 8.15 15.56
N ILE A 108 -18.55 8.26 16.81
CA ILE A 108 -18.49 7.20 17.81
C ILE A 108 -19.92 6.71 18.09
N TYR A 109 -20.09 5.41 18.07
CA TYR A 109 -21.34 4.75 18.43
C TYR A 109 -21.28 4.28 19.88
N LEU A 110 -22.41 4.44 20.56
CA LEU A 110 -22.59 4.14 21.98
C LEU A 110 -23.76 3.16 22.11
N ARG A 111 -23.52 2.06 22.82
CA ARG A 111 -24.53 1.01 23.03
C ARG A 111 -24.64 0.71 24.52
N ALA A 112 -25.85 0.78 25.06
CA ALA A 112 -26.17 0.38 26.42
C ALA A 112 -27.12 -0.83 26.44
N LEU A 113 -26.85 -1.79 27.31
CA LEU A 113 -27.76 -2.89 27.59
C LEU A 113 -28.74 -2.45 28.71
N ASN A 114 -30.04 -2.51 28.44
CA ASN A 114 -31.09 -2.23 29.38
C ASN A 114 -31.38 -3.45 30.27
N SER A 115 -32.05 -3.21 31.39
CA SER A 115 -32.37 -4.28 32.37
C SER A 115 -33.35 -5.32 31.84
N ASP A 116 -34.08 -5.02 30.78
CA ASP A 116 -35.00 -5.97 30.11
C ASP A 116 -34.30 -6.78 28.98
N GLY A 117 -32.99 -6.58 28.81
CA GLY A 117 -32.22 -7.22 27.76
C GLY A 117 -32.25 -6.51 26.41
N THR A 118 -32.95 -5.43 26.25
CA THR A 118 -32.93 -4.62 25.03
C THR A 118 -31.66 -3.77 24.95
N LEU A 119 -31.29 -3.38 23.74
CA LEU A 119 -30.14 -2.51 23.47
C LEU A 119 -30.64 -1.12 23.07
N THR A 120 -30.06 -0.10 23.68
CA THR A 120 -30.21 1.28 23.22
C THR A 120 -28.92 1.70 22.54
N GLU A 121 -29.03 2.17 21.33
CA GLU A 121 -27.88 2.62 20.51
C GLU A 121 -28.07 4.09 20.13
N THR A 122 -26.94 4.80 20.12
CA THR A 122 -26.87 6.18 19.67
C THR A 122 -25.47 6.47 19.13
N SER A 123 -25.24 7.67 18.65
CA SER A 123 -23.91 8.12 18.22
C SER A 123 -23.65 9.55 18.66
N THR A 124 -22.37 9.86 18.75
CA THR A 124 -21.88 11.21 18.97
C THR A 124 -20.63 11.42 18.12
N THR A 125 -20.16 12.66 18.06
CA THR A 125 -18.96 13.00 17.29
C THR A 125 -17.89 13.50 18.25
N VAL A 126 -16.65 13.06 18.02
CA VAL A 126 -15.45 13.61 18.65
C VAL A 126 -14.55 14.19 17.57
N ASN A 127 -14.00 15.37 17.83
CA ASN A 127 -12.98 15.97 16.96
C ASN A 127 -11.63 15.41 17.39
N VAL A 128 -10.87 14.84 16.46
CA VAL A 128 -9.55 14.25 16.73
C VAL A 128 -8.51 14.81 15.77
N TYR A 129 -7.26 14.80 16.19
CA TYR A 129 -6.17 15.17 15.31
C TYR A 129 -6.07 14.20 14.13
N VAL A 130 -6.08 14.74 12.93
CA VAL A 130 -5.86 14.00 11.69
C VAL A 130 -4.60 14.54 11.03
N GLN A 131 -3.63 13.67 10.85
CA GLN A 131 -2.42 14.02 10.11
C GLN A 131 -2.81 14.38 8.66
N GLN A 132 -2.47 15.58 8.25
CA GLN A 132 -2.77 16.05 6.89
C GLN A 132 -1.62 15.76 5.94
N GLU A 133 -0.39 15.89 6.43
CA GLU A 133 0.81 15.64 5.64
C GLU A 133 1.59 14.46 6.22
N LEU A 134 2.27 13.73 5.34
CA LEU A 134 3.21 12.71 5.75
C LEU A 134 4.49 13.34 6.25
N ASP A 135 5.08 12.73 7.28
CA ASP A 135 6.47 13.02 7.63
C ASP A 135 7.37 12.78 6.41
N PRO A 136 8.42 13.58 6.25
CA PRO A 136 9.28 13.50 5.04
C PRO A 136 9.81 12.10 4.77
N GLU A 137 10.26 11.38 5.79
CA GLU A 137 10.76 10.00 5.69
C GLU A 137 9.68 9.03 5.22
N VAL A 138 8.45 9.15 5.74
CA VAL A 138 7.32 8.31 5.34
C VAL A 138 6.94 8.60 3.89
N ARG A 139 7.03 9.86 3.47
CA ARG A 139 6.78 10.24 2.08
C ARG A 139 7.73 9.53 1.11
N TYR A 140 8.99 9.36 1.47
CA TYR A 140 9.96 8.65 0.64
C TYR A 140 9.78 7.13 0.68
N LEU A 141 9.50 6.56 1.86
CA LEU A 141 9.45 5.11 2.05
C LEU A 141 8.10 4.48 1.67
N ALA A 142 6.99 5.17 1.98
CA ALA A 142 5.66 4.59 1.90
C ALA A 142 4.69 5.38 1.02
N SER A 143 5.04 6.62 0.64
CA SER A 143 4.08 7.48 0.00
C SER A 143 4.10 7.36 -1.49
N ASP A 144 3.00 6.95 -1.98
CA ASP A 144 2.40 7.53 -3.17
C ASP A 144 1.02 8.08 -2.79
N ALA A 145 0.18 8.33 -3.75
CA ALA A 145 -1.19 8.82 -3.52
C ALA A 145 -2.06 7.85 -2.69
N TYR A 146 -1.60 6.64 -2.40
CA TYR A 146 -2.38 5.56 -1.79
C TYR A 146 -1.87 5.12 -0.42
N GLY A 147 -0.84 5.78 0.11
CA GLY A 147 -0.30 5.48 1.43
C GLY A 147 0.53 4.21 1.53
N LYS A 148 0.90 3.63 0.41
CA LYS A 148 1.74 2.42 0.33
C LYS A 148 2.73 2.52 -0.80
N LYS A 149 3.93 1.93 -0.60
CA LYS A 149 4.96 1.83 -1.63
C LYS A 149 5.60 0.45 -1.60
N ILE A 150 5.84 -0.10 -2.78
CA ILE A 150 6.50 -1.38 -2.97
C ILE A 150 7.97 -1.15 -3.27
N TRP A 151 8.82 -1.91 -2.59
CA TRP A 151 10.25 -1.98 -2.79
C TRP A 151 10.63 -3.40 -3.17
N LYS A 152 11.46 -3.55 -4.19
CA LYS A 152 12.03 -4.82 -4.64
C LYS A 152 13.54 -4.69 -4.81
N TRP A 153 14.23 -5.81 -5.04
CA TRP A 153 15.65 -5.79 -5.33
C TRP A 153 15.98 -4.92 -6.54
N ASP A 154 17.00 -4.06 -6.42
CA ASP A 154 17.51 -3.25 -7.53
C ASP A 154 18.73 -3.92 -8.16
N THR A 155 18.51 -4.78 -9.13
CA THR A 155 19.57 -5.47 -9.86
C THR A 155 20.30 -4.57 -10.87
N SER A 156 19.83 -3.32 -11.06
CA SER A 156 20.45 -2.37 -11.98
C SER A 156 21.73 -1.74 -11.42
N VAL A 157 21.95 -1.78 -10.11
CA VAL A 157 23.13 -1.22 -9.46
C VAL A 157 24.32 -2.16 -9.66
N SER A 158 25.07 -1.95 -10.73
CA SER A 158 26.22 -2.77 -11.14
C SER A 158 25.96 -4.29 -11.14
N GLY A 159 24.70 -4.68 -11.32
CA GLY A 159 24.28 -6.07 -11.30
C GLY A 159 24.27 -6.72 -9.93
N THR A 160 24.36 -5.96 -8.85
CA THR A 160 24.33 -6.50 -7.48
C THR A 160 23.24 -5.81 -6.65
N PHE A 161 22.44 -6.57 -5.94
CA PHE A 161 21.36 -6.04 -5.14
C PHE A 161 21.52 -6.30 -3.64
N TRP A 162 22.39 -7.23 -3.25
CA TRP A 162 22.74 -7.53 -1.88
C TRP A 162 24.15 -8.11 -1.83
N GLY A 163 24.89 -7.80 -0.79
CA GLY A 163 26.21 -8.35 -0.60
C GLY A 163 26.94 -7.80 0.61
N ASN A 164 28.24 -8.11 0.64
CA ASN A 164 29.16 -7.69 1.67
C ASN A 164 30.20 -6.73 1.13
N MET A 165 30.59 -5.75 1.90
CA MET A 165 31.53 -4.72 1.51
C MET A 165 32.46 -4.31 2.64
N GLY A 166 33.66 -3.85 2.28
CA GLY A 166 34.49 -3.04 3.16
C GLY A 166 34.12 -1.57 3.07
N TYR A 167 34.92 -0.74 3.69
CA TYR A 167 34.76 0.71 3.58
C TYR A 167 34.69 1.17 2.13
N CYS A 168 33.72 2.02 1.83
CA CYS A 168 33.68 2.77 0.59
C CYS A 168 33.66 4.27 0.89
N GLY A 169 34.33 5.06 0.06
CA GLY A 169 34.33 6.53 0.16
C GLY A 169 33.06 7.14 -0.46
N GLY A 170 32.10 6.29 -0.81
CA GLY A 170 31.21 6.46 -1.88
C GLY A 170 29.94 7.25 -1.70
N GLU A 171 29.36 7.51 -2.80
CA GLU A 171 27.99 7.93 -2.95
C GLU A 171 27.08 6.73 -2.68
N GLY A 172 26.00 6.94 -1.90
CA GLY A 172 25.16 5.86 -1.41
C GLY A 172 24.62 4.88 -2.44
N SER A 173 24.26 5.36 -3.67
CA SER A 173 23.80 4.47 -4.74
C SER A 173 24.90 3.58 -5.33
N ALA A 174 26.16 3.98 -5.17
CA ALA A 174 27.32 3.20 -5.65
C ALA A 174 27.92 2.29 -4.57
N VAL A 175 27.44 2.35 -3.34
CA VAL A 175 27.85 1.49 -2.23
C VAL A 175 27.70 0.03 -2.62
N GLY A 176 28.75 -0.77 -2.34
CA GLY A 176 28.72 -2.21 -2.63
C GLY A 176 28.95 -2.58 -4.10
N THR A 177 29.17 -1.63 -5.00
CA THR A 177 29.51 -1.94 -6.40
C THR A 177 30.99 -2.22 -6.57
N LYS A 178 31.37 -2.90 -7.66
CA LYS A 178 32.79 -3.17 -7.97
C LYS A 178 33.57 -1.84 -8.08
N GLY A 179 34.63 -1.73 -7.30
CA GLY A 179 35.44 -0.52 -7.19
C GLY A 179 35.03 0.41 -6.06
N GLU A 180 33.88 0.17 -5.44
CA GLU A 180 33.30 0.95 -4.35
C GLU A 180 33.32 0.19 -3.01
N GLY A 181 34.26 -0.74 -2.84
CA GLY A 181 34.42 -1.50 -1.60
C GLY A 181 33.68 -2.83 -1.57
N GLN A 182 32.99 -3.22 -2.62
CA GLN A 182 32.33 -4.53 -2.69
C GLN A 182 33.34 -5.67 -2.59
N TRP A 183 33.07 -6.62 -1.71
CA TRP A 183 33.83 -7.87 -1.62
C TRP A 183 33.14 -8.99 -2.37
N TRP A 184 31.84 -9.14 -2.19
CA TRP A 184 30.97 -10.02 -2.97
C TRP A 184 29.54 -9.49 -3.02
N GLY A 185 28.73 -9.98 -3.94
CA GLY A 185 27.34 -9.60 -4.04
C GLY A 185 26.53 -10.59 -4.86
N MET A 186 25.24 -10.56 -4.69
CA MET A 186 24.27 -11.36 -5.41
C MET A 186 23.65 -10.55 -6.55
N ALA A 187 23.55 -11.18 -7.70
CA ALA A 187 23.01 -10.58 -8.92
C ALA A 187 21.95 -11.46 -9.62
N THR A 188 21.79 -12.71 -9.20
CA THR A 188 20.93 -13.70 -9.85
C THR A 188 20.26 -14.63 -8.86
N ASP A 189 19.23 -15.37 -9.31
CA ASP A 189 18.60 -16.42 -8.52
C ASP A 189 19.57 -17.53 -8.11
N ASP A 190 20.53 -17.86 -8.96
CA ASP A 190 21.55 -18.87 -8.64
C ASP A 190 22.43 -18.45 -7.47
N ASP A 191 22.65 -17.13 -7.30
CA ASP A 191 23.40 -16.59 -6.17
C ASP A 191 22.63 -16.79 -4.86
N PHE A 192 21.32 -16.63 -4.86
CA PHE A 192 20.47 -16.95 -3.69
C PHE A 192 20.65 -18.41 -3.28
N ALA A 193 20.56 -19.33 -4.21
CA ALA A 193 20.72 -20.75 -3.93
C ALA A 193 22.10 -21.05 -3.31
N GLY A 194 23.15 -20.38 -3.79
CA GLY A 194 24.51 -20.48 -3.26
C GLY A 194 24.63 -19.93 -1.83
N GLN A 195 23.84 -18.95 -1.47
CA GLN A 195 23.88 -18.29 -0.16
C GLN A 195 22.95 -18.90 0.90
N LEU A 196 22.06 -19.80 0.54
CA LEU A 196 21.15 -20.46 1.48
C LEU A 196 21.85 -21.06 2.70
N GLN A 197 23.02 -21.64 2.52
CA GLN A 197 23.81 -22.23 3.60
C GLN A 197 24.31 -21.20 4.62
N HIS A 198 24.24 -19.91 4.29
CA HIS A 198 24.70 -18.81 5.13
C HIS A 198 23.54 -18.06 5.79
N SER A 199 22.28 -18.42 5.50
CA SER A 199 21.13 -17.82 6.15
C SER A 199 21.09 -18.17 7.64
N HIS A 200 20.48 -17.31 8.46
CA HIS A 200 20.40 -17.50 9.92
C HIS A 200 19.77 -18.82 10.34
N ASP A 201 18.71 -19.22 9.69
CA ASP A 201 17.97 -20.44 10.02
C ASP A 201 18.27 -21.60 9.07
N GLY A 202 19.13 -21.38 8.07
CA GLY A 202 19.47 -22.38 7.07
C GLY A 202 18.33 -22.71 6.10
N SER A 203 17.27 -21.89 6.09
CA SER A 203 16.07 -22.09 5.27
C SER A 203 15.96 -21.04 4.19
N TYR A 204 15.47 -21.45 3.04
CA TYR A 204 15.03 -20.53 1.98
C TYR A 204 13.52 -20.27 2.13
N HIS A 205 13.18 -19.00 2.28
CA HIS A 205 11.80 -18.58 2.52
C HIS A 205 11.07 -18.13 1.25
N GLY A 206 11.64 -18.34 0.09
CA GLY A 206 11.06 -17.92 -1.18
C GLY A 206 11.31 -16.45 -1.52
N GLU A 207 12.35 -15.85 -0.92
CA GLU A 207 12.71 -14.44 -1.11
C GLU A 207 13.47 -14.16 -2.40
N GLY A 208 13.42 -14.99 -3.40
CA GLY A 208 14.15 -14.83 -4.67
C GLY A 208 14.08 -13.42 -5.28
N LEU A 209 14.61 -13.25 -6.47
CA LEU A 209 14.70 -11.94 -7.13
C LEU A 209 13.34 -11.23 -7.32
N ASN A 210 12.23 -12.00 -7.37
CA ASN A 210 10.90 -11.47 -7.55
C ASN A 210 10.15 -11.22 -6.23
N ALA A 211 10.80 -11.38 -5.07
CA ALA A 211 10.25 -10.99 -3.79
C ALA A 211 10.14 -9.47 -3.66
N TRP A 212 9.21 -9.00 -2.85
CA TRP A 212 9.04 -7.57 -2.60
C TRP A 212 8.61 -7.29 -1.16
N MET A 213 8.71 -6.03 -0.77
CA MET A 213 8.18 -5.53 0.50
C MET A 213 7.32 -4.30 0.26
N GLU A 214 6.26 -4.17 1.05
CA GLU A 214 5.32 -3.05 1.03
C GLU A 214 5.47 -2.23 2.30
N PHE A 215 5.78 -0.96 2.16
CA PHE A 215 5.77 0.01 3.25
C PHE A 215 4.48 0.80 3.22
N SER A 216 3.78 0.90 4.35
CA SER A 216 2.58 1.71 4.49
C SER A 216 2.87 3.02 5.23
N ASP A 217 2.04 4.04 5.00
CA ASP A 217 2.09 5.30 5.74
C ASP A 217 1.63 5.17 7.20
N GLU A 218 1.12 4.00 7.58
CA GLU A 218 0.80 3.64 8.97
C GLU A 218 2.01 3.08 9.74
N GLY A 219 3.20 3.06 9.15
CA GLY A 219 4.42 2.55 9.78
C GLY A 219 4.54 1.04 9.77
N ILE A 220 3.88 0.36 8.85
CA ILE A 220 3.92 -1.10 8.69
C ILE A 220 4.73 -1.46 7.45
N VAL A 221 5.55 -2.49 7.56
CA VAL A 221 6.20 -3.13 6.42
C VAL A 221 5.79 -4.59 6.35
N THR A 222 5.43 -5.04 5.15
CA THR A 222 5.04 -6.42 4.87
C THR A 222 5.92 -6.96 3.75
N CYS A 223 6.56 -8.11 3.99
CA CYS A 223 7.42 -8.78 3.03
C CYS A 223 6.68 -9.96 2.39
N TYR A 224 6.78 -10.05 1.10
CA TYR A 224 6.17 -11.08 0.26
C TYR A 224 7.25 -11.89 -0.44
N ASN A 225 7.09 -13.20 -0.47
CA ASN A 225 7.92 -14.09 -1.26
C ASN A 225 7.54 -14.03 -2.75
N GLU A 226 8.29 -14.72 -3.60
CA GLU A 226 8.05 -14.78 -5.04
C GLU A 226 6.67 -15.28 -5.45
N ASP A 227 6.01 -16.06 -4.59
CA ASP A 227 4.65 -16.58 -4.81
C ASP A 227 3.55 -15.63 -4.33
N GLY A 228 3.93 -14.43 -3.86
CA GLY A 228 3.00 -13.44 -3.34
C GLY A 228 2.46 -13.73 -1.94
N GLN A 229 3.07 -14.67 -1.24
CA GLN A 229 2.68 -15.01 0.13
C GLN A 229 3.41 -14.11 1.12
N VAL A 230 2.68 -13.59 2.10
CA VAL A 230 3.28 -12.85 3.21
C VAL A 230 4.08 -13.82 4.06
N TYR A 231 5.37 -13.56 4.22
CA TYR A 231 6.20 -14.35 5.13
C TYR A 231 6.69 -13.56 6.35
N GLN A 232 6.67 -12.23 6.29
CA GLN A 232 7.05 -11.39 7.41
C GLN A 232 6.27 -10.08 7.41
N THR A 233 5.89 -9.62 8.59
CA THR A 233 5.26 -8.30 8.80
C THR A 233 5.84 -7.68 10.07
N GLY A 234 6.07 -6.38 10.05
CA GLY A 234 6.59 -5.63 11.18
C GLY A 234 6.24 -4.15 11.10
N THR A 235 6.67 -3.43 12.10
CA THR A 235 6.62 -1.96 12.08
C THR A 235 7.95 -1.40 11.61
N TYR A 236 7.94 -0.17 11.10
CA TYR A 236 9.16 0.57 10.81
C TYR A 236 9.09 2.00 11.39
N SER A 237 10.26 2.56 11.62
CA SER A 237 10.46 3.97 11.94
C SER A 237 11.80 4.43 11.37
N VAL A 238 11.99 5.72 11.21
CA VAL A 238 13.27 6.30 10.79
C VAL A 238 13.70 7.34 11.81
N GLU A 239 14.92 7.23 12.30
CA GLU A 239 15.51 8.22 13.19
C GLU A 239 16.52 9.09 12.44
N GLY A 240 16.54 10.39 12.80
CA GLY A 240 17.53 11.33 12.29
C GLY A 240 17.48 11.52 10.77
N PHE A 241 16.28 11.59 10.20
CA PHE A 241 16.10 11.74 8.75
C PHE A 241 16.62 13.09 8.27
N ASP A 242 17.62 13.06 7.38
CA ASP A 242 18.24 14.23 6.75
C ASP A 242 18.83 13.84 5.39
N LEU A 243 18.14 14.12 4.31
CA LEU A 243 18.60 13.84 2.95
C LEU A 243 19.86 14.62 2.55
N SER A 244 20.19 15.71 3.25
CA SER A 244 21.38 16.52 2.99
C SER A 244 22.64 15.96 3.65
N ALA A 245 22.50 15.03 4.58
CA ALA A 245 23.64 14.40 5.24
C ALA A 245 24.57 13.72 4.23
N SER A 246 25.87 13.80 4.48
CA SER A 246 26.89 13.26 3.54
C SER A 246 26.87 11.74 3.42
N TRP A 247 26.52 11.02 4.51
CA TRP A 247 26.47 9.57 4.51
C TRP A 247 25.09 9.05 4.89
N ARG A 248 24.75 9.04 6.16
CA ARG A 248 23.49 8.49 6.66
C ARG A 248 22.34 9.48 6.48
N LYS A 249 21.37 9.14 5.64
CA LYS A 249 20.14 9.91 5.43
C LYS A 249 19.09 9.67 6.52
N GLY A 250 19.25 8.60 7.29
CA GLY A 250 18.41 8.18 8.39
C GLY A 250 18.77 6.80 8.89
N LEU A 251 18.28 6.42 10.05
CA LEU A 251 18.40 5.07 10.60
C LEU A 251 17.01 4.39 10.52
N LEU A 252 16.84 3.47 9.58
CA LEU A 252 15.63 2.67 9.45
C LEU A 252 15.63 1.58 10.53
N LYS A 253 14.60 1.56 11.35
CA LYS A 253 14.37 0.53 12.37
C LYS A 253 13.23 -0.36 11.94
N THR A 254 13.53 -1.61 11.66
CA THR A 254 12.54 -2.65 11.33
C THR A 254 13.19 -4.03 11.42
N LYS A 255 12.38 -5.04 11.74
CA LYS A 255 12.80 -6.43 11.63
C LYS A 255 12.23 -7.14 10.39
N ALA A 256 11.29 -6.50 9.72
CA ALA A 256 10.70 -7.02 8.50
C ALA A 256 11.35 -6.35 7.29
N ILE A 257 12.22 -7.07 6.60
CA ILE A 257 12.92 -6.62 5.40
C ILE A 257 13.17 -7.83 4.51
N LEU A 258 13.30 -7.63 3.20
CA LEU A 258 13.65 -8.71 2.28
C LEU A 258 14.99 -9.33 2.67
N TRP A 259 14.97 -10.63 2.93
CA TRP A 259 16.11 -11.44 3.31
C TRP A 259 17.19 -10.66 4.10
N PRO A 260 16.95 -10.36 5.37
CA PRO A 260 17.90 -9.58 6.17
C PRO A 260 19.09 -10.46 6.59
N TYR A 261 19.69 -11.19 5.62
CA TYR A 261 20.90 -11.95 5.86
C TYR A 261 22.05 -10.99 6.09
N GLU A 262 22.83 -11.27 7.08
CA GLU A 262 24.09 -10.62 7.34
C GLU A 262 25.14 -11.65 7.74
N ILE A 263 26.34 -11.47 7.28
CA ILE A 263 27.42 -12.45 7.46
C ILE A 263 28.05 -12.33 8.84
N ASN A 264 28.17 -11.13 9.36
CA ASN A 264 29.01 -10.81 10.51
C ASN A 264 28.29 -10.27 11.74
N SER A 265 26.96 -10.28 11.79
CA SER A 265 26.18 -9.86 12.97
C SER A 265 26.16 -10.88 14.12
N GLY A 266 26.93 -11.95 13.99
CA GLY A 266 26.95 -13.02 14.98
C GLY A 266 25.68 -13.87 14.99
N GLY A 267 25.00 -13.97 13.87
CA GLY A 267 23.80 -14.80 13.70
C GLY A 267 22.50 -14.13 14.13
N ASN A 268 22.48 -12.81 14.29
CA ASN A 268 21.28 -12.05 14.65
C ASN A 268 20.75 -11.31 13.42
N ILE A 269 19.44 -11.33 13.23
CA ILE A 269 18.79 -10.48 12.23
C ILE A 269 18.91 -9.04 12.68
N PRO A 270 19.53 -8.16 11.90
CA PRO A 270 19.57 -6.74 12.20
C PRO A 270 18.16 -6.17 12.37
N GLY A 271 18.01 -5.20 13.23
CA GLY A 271 16.78 -4.44 13.39
C GLY A 271 16.94 -2.96 13.06
N GLU A 272 18.16 -2.56 12.67
CA GLU A 272 18.53 -1.18 12.36
C GLU A 272 19.44 -1.17 11.14
N TYR A 273 19.15 -0.26 10.18
CA TYR A 273 19.86 -0.15 8.91
C TYR A 273 20.12 1.32 8.61
N GLU A 274 21.33 1.67 8.22
CA GLU A 274 21.60 3.01 7.70
C GLU A 274 20.99 3.17 6.32
N ILE A 275 20.14 4.17 6.16
CA ILE A 275 19.72 4.63 4.83
C ILE A 275 20.85 5.52 4.31
N VAL A 276 21.61 5.06 3.35
CA VAL A 276 22.74 5.83 2.80
C VAL A 276 22.41 6.47 1.45
N TYR A 277 21.39 5.97 0.79
CA TYR A 277 20.83 6.55 -0.43
C TYR A 277 19.31 6.43 -0.41
N LEU A 278 18.62 7.51 -0.72
CA LEU A 278 17.16 7.49 -0.80
C LEU A 278 16.67 8.55 -1.78
N THR A 279 15.95 8.09 -2.77
CA THR A 279 15.16 8.89 -3.71
C THR A 279 13.72 8.36 -3.71
N PRO A 280 12.78 8.97 -4.42
CA PRO A 280 11.44 8.43 -4.54
C PRO A 280 11.37 6.97 -5.05
N ASP A 281 12.38 6.54 -5.80
CA ASP A 281 12.38 5.26 -6.51
C ASP A 281 13.57 4.36 -6.20
N LYS A 282 14.54 4.79 -5.40
CA LYS A 282 15.71 3.99 -5.04
C LYS A 282 16.08 4.13 -3.57
N MET A 283 16.49 3.02 -2.97
CA MET A 283 16.94 2.97 -1.58
C MET A 283 18.16 2.06 -1.47
N THR A 284 19.18 2.54 -0.77
CA THR A 284 20.31 1.70 -0.37
C THR A 284 20.42 1.69 1.14
N LEU A 285 20.39 0.50 1.70
CA LEU A 285 20.58 0.25 3.13
C LEU A 285 21.96 -0.34 3.36
N VAL A 286 22.55 -0.01 4.50
CA VAL A 286 23.82 -0.57 4.96
C VAL A 286 23.69 -0.98 6.43
N TYR A 287 24.21 -2.14 6.76
CA TYR A 287 24.43 -2.60 8.12
C TYR A 287 25.92 -2.72 8.39
N PRO A 288 26.51 -1.84 9.20
CA PRO A 288 27.90 -1.97 9.65
C PRO A 288 28.01 -3.11 10.65
N ASP A 289 28.80 -4.14 10.35
CA ASP A 289 28.88 -5.35 11.19
C ASP A 289 29.41 -5.10 12.60
N GLY A 290 30.18 -4.03 12.80
CA GLY A 290 30.63 -3.60 14.11
C GLY A 290 29.63 -2.68 14.86
N GLY A 291 28.49 -2.31 14.22
CA GLY A 291 27.52 -1.39 14.79
C GLY A 291 27.99 0.09 14.83
N ASP A 292 28.99 0.44 14.06
CA ASP A 292 29.54 1.81 13.98
C ASP A 292 28.71 2.71 13.08
N TYR A 293 27.43 2.87 13.44
CA TYR A 293 26.47 3.64 12.66
C TYR A 293 26.84 5.11 12.49
N GLY A 294 26.62 5.64 11.31
CA GLY A 294 26.75 7.06 11.00
C GLY A 294 28.16 7.54 10.67
N SER A 295 29.14 6.63 10.62
CA SER A 295 30.55 6.99 10.42
C SER A 295 31.19 6.22 9.30
N LEU A 296 31.33 6.87 8.14
CA LEU A 296 32.17 6.34 7.05
C LEU A 296 33.57 6.00 7.56
N GLY A 297 34.01 4.76 7.26
CA GLY A 297 35.37 4.32 7.49
C GLY A 297 35.70 3.88 8.92
N ASN A 298 34.75 3.88 9.84
CA ASN A 298 34.98 3.35 11.19
C ASN A 298 34.69 1.86 11.31
N TRP A 299 33.97 1.29 10.37
CA TRP A 299 33.65 -0.13 10.30
C TRP A 299 34.56 -0.84 9.29
N GLY A 300 34.95 -2.06 9.58
CA GLY A 300 35.81 -2.85 8.71
C GLY A 300 35.05 -3.64 7.66
N GLU A 301 33.78 -3.92 7.92
CA GLU A 301 32.91 -4.73 7.10
C GLU A 301 31.46 -4.28 7.28
N ALA A 302 30.68 -4.40 6.22
CA ALA A 302 29.25 -4.09 6.23
C ALA A 302 28.49 -4.94 5.22
N THR A 303 27.22 -5.12 5.46
CA THR A 303 26.29 -5.69 4.49
C THR A 303 25.46 -4.57 3.85
N TYR A 304 25.20 -4.66 2.58
CA TYR A 304 24.40 -3.69 1.82
C TYR A 304 23.23 -4.34 1.10
N TRP A 305 22.17 -3.57 0.91
CA TRP A 305 20.95 -3.92 0.17
C TRP A 305 20.56 -2.77 -0.75
N HIS A 306 20.33 -3.08 -2.03
CA HIS A 306 19.81 -2.12 -2.99
C HIS A 306 18.38 -2.47 -3.33
N PHE A 307 17.50 -1.48 -3.21
CA PHE A 307 16.10 -1.60 -3.54
C PHE A 307 15.68 -0.54 -4.53
N CYS A 308 14.78 -0.90 -5.43
CA CYS A 308 14.05 0.03 -6.27
C CYS A 308 12.54 -0.04 -5.97
N SER A 309 11.89 1.08 -6.18
CA SER A 309 10.46 1.24 -6.03
C SER A 309 9.86 1.63 -7.38
N ASN A 310 8.67 2.04 -7.38
CA ASN A 310 7.71 2.43 -8.42
C ASN A 310 8.22 3.11 -9.72
N SER A 311 9.49 3.21 -9.98
CA SER A 311 10.00 3.42 -11.35
C SER A 311 9.95 2.12 -12.18
N ASP A 312 9.52 1.04 -11.56
CA ASP A 312 9.28 -0.23 -12.22
C ASP A 312 7.90 -0.22 -12.86
N LEU A 313 7.83 0.33 -14.04
CA LEU A 313 6.62 0.39 -14.83
C LEU A 313 6.01 -1.00 -15.07
N GLU A 314 6.86 -2.02 -15.25
CA GLU A 314 6.41 -3.39 -15.37
C GLU A 314 5.71 -3.86 -14.10
N GLY A 315 6.33 -3.71 -12.93
CA GLY A 315 5.71 -4.11 -11.67
C GLY A 315 4.40 -3.36 -11.39
N MET A 316 4.34 -2.06 -11.70
CA MET A 316 3.07 -1.32 -11.61
C MET A 316 2.01 -1.85 -12.57
N ALA A 317 2.39 -2.17 -13.81
CA ALA A 317 1.48 -2.65 -14.84
C ALA A 317 1.05 -4.11 -14.68
N ILE A 318 1.98 -4.99 -14.25
CA ILE A 318 1.83 -6.44 -14.27
C ILE A 318 1.60 -7.01 -12.86
N GLY A 319 2.03 -6.32 -11.82
CA GLY A 319 2.15 -6.83 -10.44
C GLY A 319 3.55 -7.37 -10.16
N TYR A 320 3.71 -7.96 -8.99
CA TYR A 320 5.00 -8.44 -8.50
C TYR A 320 4.95 -9.94 -8.24
N GLY A 321 6.11 -10.57 -8.31
CA GLY A 321 6.25 -12.01 -8.09
C GLY A 321 6.50 -12.80 -9.37
N LYS A 322 6.87 -14.06 -9.20
CA LYS A 322 7.32 -14.94 -10.27
C LYS A 322 6.24 -15.28 -11.30
N THR A 323 4.98 -15.28 -10.88
CA THR A 323 3.80 -15.52 -11.72
C THR A 323 2.88 -14.32 -11.77
N ALA A 324 3.49 -13.12 -11.71
CA ALA A 324 2.72 -11.89 -11.65
C ALA A 324 1.81 -11.72 -12.86
N SER A 325 0.57 -11.37 -12.59
CA SER A 325 -0.38 -10.92 -13.59
C SER A 325 -1.36 -9.95 -12.95
N LYS A 326 -1.71 -8.89 -13.66
CA LYS A 326 -2.63 -7.87 -13.18
C LYS A 326 -3.71 -7.60 -14.22
N SER A 327 -4.94 -7.54 -13.75
CA SER A 327 -6.10 -7.21 -14.57
C SER A 327 -6.45 -5.74 -14.47
N TRP A 328 -6.80 -5.14 -15.60
CA TRP A 328 -7.16 -3.75 -15.75
C TRP A 328 -8.56 -3.65 -16.35
N THR A 329 -9.41 -2.83 -15.75
CA THR A 329 -10.78 -2.56 -16.21
C THR A 329 -11.03 -1.06 -16.28
N TRP A 330 -12.17 -0.65 -16.83
CA TRP A 330 -12.54 0.76 -16.98
C TRP A 330 -12.53 1.54 -15.67
N ASP A 331 -11.94 2.75 -15.68
CA ASP A 331 -11.95 3.68 -14.55
C ASP A 331 -12.79 4.91 -14.84
N TYR A 332 -14.02 4.94 -14.35
CA TYR A 332 -14.91 6.09 -14.42
C TYR A 332 -14.68 7.14 -13.33
N SER A 333 -13.71 6.92 -12.44
CA SER A 333 -13.43 7.86 -11.33
C SER A 333 -12.71 9.13 -11.79
N VAL A 334 -12.14 9.12 -12.99
CA VAL A 334 -11.49 10.28 -13.59
C VAL A 334 -12.58 11.14 -14.26
N SER A 335 -13.13 12.08 -13.51
CA SER A 335 -14.24 12.96 -13.93
C SER A 335 -15.42 12.26 -14.58
N GLY A 336 -15.69 11.01 -14.18
CA GLY A 336 -16.80 10.20 -14.69
C GLY A 336 -16.60 9.66 -16.09
N THR A 337 -15.39 9.71 -16.66
CA THR A 337 -15.11 9.23 -18.01
C THR A 337 -14.06 8.13 -18.01
N ALA A 338 -14.28 7.07 -18.76
CA ALA A 338 -13.35 5.96 -18.90
C ALA A 338 -12.61 5.95 -20.24
N TRP A 339 -13.22 6.45 -21.29
CA TRP A 339 -12.70 6.46 -22.64
C TRP A 339 -13.30 7.62 -23.43
N GLY A 340 -12.53 8.19 -24.31
CA GLY A 340 -13.05 9.26 -25.15
C GLY A 340 -12.02 9.87 -26.09
N ASN A 341 -12.42 11.00 -26.66
CA ASN A 341 -11.61 11.80 -27.55
C ASN A 341 -11.26 13.16 -26.92
N MET A 342 -10.07 13.61 -27.18
CA MET A 342 -9.53 14.84 -26.60
C MET A 342 -8.68 15.61 -27.60
N GLY A 343 -8.64 16.94 -27.41
CA GLY A 343 -7.60 17.79 -27.97
C GLY A 343 -6.42 17.87 -27.03
N TYR A 344 -5.50 18.77 -27.34
CA TYR A 344 -4.34 19.02 -26.49
C TYR A 344 -4.74 19.33 -25.04
N CYS A 345 -4.02 18.77 -24.07
CA CYS A 345 -4.14 19.12 -22.66
C CYS A 345 -2.78 19.50 -22.05
N GLY A 346 -2.82 20.27 -20.98
CA GLY A 346 -1.63 20.86 -20.33
C GLY A 346 -0.80 19.92 -19.46
N GLY A 347 -1.21 18.66 -19.31
CA GLY A 347 -0.27 17.66 -18.92
C GLY A 347 -0.22 17.08 -17.53
N ASN A 348 -1.27 17.01 -16.76
CA ASN A 348 -1.32 16.00 -15.70
C ASN A 348 -1.91 14.70 -16.29
N GLY A 349 -1.08 13.67 -16.46
CA GLY A 349 -1.48 12.43 -17.13
C GLY A 349 -2.72 11.75 -16.54
N SER A 350 -2.96 11.84 -15.21
CA SER A 350 -4.17 11.29 -14.58
C SER A 350 -5.43 12.09 -14.88
N ALA A 351 -5.31 13.36 -15.24
CA ALA A 351 -6.43 14.24 -15.56
C ALA A 351 -6.67 14.38 -17.08
N VAL A 352 -5.86 13.71 -17.89
CA VAL A 352 -6.02 13.66 -19.35
C VAL A 352 -7.41 13.23 -19.72
N GLY A 353 -8.04 13.92 -20.66
CA GLY A 353 -9.38 13.61 -21.14
C GLY A 353 -10.52 13.97 -20.19
N THR A 354 -10.25 14.65 -19.06
CA THR A 354 -11.31 15.14 -18.17
C THR A 354 -11.89 16.47 -18.66
N THR A 355 -13.10 16.79 -18.19
CA THR A 355 -13.70 18.09 -18.48
C THR A 355 -12.81 19.23 -18.00
N GLY A 356 -12.42 20.13 -18.92
CA GLY A 356 -11.46 21.22 -18.65
C GLY A 356 -10.01 20.87 -18.94
N GLU A 357 -9.71 19.60 -19.23
CA GLU A 357 -8.36 19.08 -19.53
C GLU A 357 -8.24 18.67 -21.00
N GLY A 358 -9.00 19.27 -21.90
CA GLY A 358 -8.94 19.00 -23.33
C GLY A 358 -9.94 17.95 -23.84
N GLN A 359 -10.76 17.38 -22.98
CA GLN A 359 -11.81 16.44 -23.39
C GLN A 359 -12.81 17.08 -24.34
N TRP A 360 -13.08 16.43 -25.47
CA TRP A 360 -14.14 16.80 -26.38
C TRP A 360 -15.39 15.96 -26.12
N TRP A 361 -15.25 14.67 -25.92
CA TRP A 361 -16.30 13.77 -25.48
C TRP A 361 -15.70 12.57 -24.75
N GLY A 362 -16.53 11.83 -24.03
CA GLY A 362 -16.11 10.60 -23.34
C GLY A 362 -17.29 9.73 -22.95
N CYS A 363 -17.00 8.44 -22.77
CA CYS A 363 -17.95 7.45 -22.29
C CYS A 363 -17.86 7.30 -20.79
N ALA A 364 -18.98 7.52 -20.09
CA ALA A 364 -19.09 7.42 -18.66
C ALA A 364 -19.91 6.23 -18.17
N SER A 365 -20.53 5.48 -19.10
CA SER A 365 -21.40 4.35 -18.76
C SER A 365 -21.51 3.35 -19.93
N ALA A 366 -22.01 2.16 -19.63
CA ALA A 366 -22.28 1.12 -20.63
C ALA A 366 -23.27 1.58 -21.72
N ASP A 367 -24.25 2.41 -21.36
CA ASP A 367 -25.21 2.96 -22.34
C ASP A 367 -24.53 3.87 -23.37
N GLU A 368 -23.51 4.60 -22.93
CA GLU A 368 -22.74 5.46 -23.84
C GLU A 368 -21.85 4.64 -24.77
N PHE A 369 -21.31 3.51 -24.32
CA PHE A 369 -20.63 2.56 -25.20
C PHE A 369 -21.55 2.11 -26.34
N ALA A 370 -22.78 1.73 -26.03
CA ALA A 370 -23.75 1.35 -27.03
C ALA A 370 -24.01 2.47 -28.05
N GLY A 371 -24.04 3.73 -27.61
CA GLY A 371 -24.18 4.89 -28.51
C GLY A 371 -22.96 5.12 -29.40
N GLN A 372 -21.78 4.69 -29.02
CA GLN A 372 -20.54 4.87 -29.77
C GLN A 372 -20.27 3.76 -30.81
N LEU A 373 -21.02 2.68 -30.79
CA LEU A 373 -20.83 1.54 -31.70
C LEU A 373 -20.85 1.91 -33.19
N GLN A 374 -21.65 2.89 -33.56
CA GLN A 374 -21.73 3.36 -34.94
C GLN A 374 -20.45 4.01 -35.44
N HIS A 375 -19.52 4.34 -34.52
CA HIS A 375 -18.25 4.96 -34.81
C HIS A 375 -17.08 3.96 -34.76
N SER A 376 -17.34 2.68 -34.46
CA SER A 376 -16.30 1.65 -34.42
C SER A 376 -15.75 1.37 -35.81
N ASN A 377 -14.49 0.97 -35.89
CA ASN A 377 -13.80 0.72 -37.15
C ASN A 377 -14.49 -0.35 -38.04
N ASP A 378 -15.04 -1.37 -37.41
CA ASP A 378 -15.72 -2.46 -38.12
C ASP A 378 -17.25 -2.31 -38.15
N GLY A 379 -17.80 -1.27 -37.55
CA GLY A 379 -19.22 -1.01 -37.48
C GLY A 379 -20.03 -2.07 -36.72
N ALA A 380 -19.34 -2.93 -35.94
CA ALA A 380 -19.94 -4.02 -35.22
C ALA A 380 -20.09 -3.70 -33.73
N LEU A 381 -21.14 -4.23 -33.11
CA LEU A 381 -21.28 -4.27 -31.66
C LEU A 381 -20.51 -5.48 -31.16
N HIS A 382 -19.47 -5.19 -30.42
CA HIS A 382 -18.76 -6.19 -29.61
C HIS A 382 -19.46 -6.27 -28.25
N GLY A 383 -20.39 -7.20 -28.08
CA GLY A 383 -21.20 -7.35 -26.85
C GLY A 383 -20.37 -7.62 -25.56
N ASP A 384 -19.12 -7.74 -25.72
CA ASP A 384 -18.07 -7.93 -24.76
C ASP A 384 -17.49 -6.61 -24.18
N GLU A 385 -17.83 -5.46 -24.77
CA GLU A 385 -17.37 -4.14 -24.33
C GLU A 385 -18.27 -3.58 -23.22
N SER A 386 -18.48 -4.38 -22.20
CA SER A 386 -19.24 -3.99 -21.01
C SER A 386 -18.34 -3.31 -19.97
N ASP A 387 -18.95 -2.69 -18.96
CA ASP A 387 -18.25 -2.09 -17.82
C ASP A 387 -17.39 -3.12 -17.06
N ASP A 388 -17.74 -4.41 -17.15
CA ASP A 388 -17.05 -5.51 -16.47
C ASP A 388 -15.94 -6.14 -17.32
N ALA A 389 -15.78 -5.73 -18.58
CA ALA A 389 -14.71 -6.20 -19.44
C ALA A 389 -13.34 -5.77 -18.88
N TYR A 390 -12.32 -6.57 -19.14
CA TYR A 390 -10.98 -6.30 -18.62
C TYR A 390 -9.90 -6.91 -19.52
N PHE A 391 -8.68 -6.48 -19.35
CA PHE A 391 -7.52 -7.17 -19.91
C PHE A 391 -6.50 -7.47 -18.80
N THR A 392 -5.69 -8.49 -19.01
CA THR A 392 -4.66 -8.92 -18.06
C THR A 392 -3.29 -8.84 -18.73
N LEU A 393 -2.35 -8.21 -18.06
CA LEU A 393 -0.92 -8.22 -18.40
C LEU A 393 -0.22 -9.23 -17.49
N SER A 394 0.69 -10.05 -18.04
CA SER A 394 1.47 -11.01 -17.25
C SER A 394 2.98 -10.81 -17.43
N ASN A 395 3.76 -11.27 -16.46
CA ASN A 395 5.22 -11.24 -16.53
C ASN A 395 5.83 -12.15 -17.60
N GLU A 396 5.01 -12.96 -18.26
CA GLU A 396 5.41 -13.73 -19.45
C GLU A 396 5.33 -12.89 -20.75
N GLY A 397 5.04 -11.58 -20.63
CA GLY A 397 4.86 -10.70 -21.78
C GLY A 397 3.58 -10.94 -22.54
N THR A 398 2.58 -11.58 -21.91
CA THR A 398 1.28 -11.84 -22.54
C THR A 398 0.23 -10.84 -22.11
N ILE A 399 -0.61 -10.42 -23.06
CA ILE A 399 -1.81 -9.63 -22.83
C ILE A 399 -3.02 -10.42 -23.27
N THR A 400 -4.04 -10.50 -22.41
CA THR A 400 -5.29 -11.20 -22.73
C THR A 400 -6.47 -10.30 -22.41
N ARG A 401 -7.36 -10.11 -23.38
CA ARG A 401 -8.60 -9.36 -23.26
C ARG A 401 -9.76 -10.28 -22.97
N TYR A 402 -10.60 -9.90 -22.04
CA TYR A 402 -11.74 -10.68 -21.56
C TYR A 402 -13.02 -9.86 -21.65
N ALA A 403 -14.09 -10.54 -22.01
CA ALA A 403 -15.45 -10.04 -21.83
C ALA A 403 -15.82 -9.94 -20.34
N GLY A 404 -16.92 -9.26 -20.05
CA GLY A 404 -17.42 -9.13 -18.67
C GLY A 404 -17.76 -10.47 -18.00
N ASP A 405 -18.12 -11.49 -18.77
CA ASP A 405 -18.38 -12.85 -18.28
C ASP A 405 -17.10 -13.70 -18.06
N GLY A 406 -15.92 -13.11 -18.35
CA GLY A 406 -14.63 -13.77 -18.24
C GLY A 406 -14.21 -14.63 -19.42
N SER A 407 -15.00 -14.67 -20.50
CA SER A 407 -14.58 -15.33 -21.74
C SER A 407 -13.45 -14.55 -22.42
N VAL A 408 -12.49 -15.29 -23.00
CA VAL A 408 -11.38 -14.68 -23.74
C VAL A 408 -11.85 -14.17 -25.09
N ILE A 409 -11.61 -12.90 -25.35
CA ILE A 409 -11.90 -12.25 -26.63
C ILE A 409 -10.68 -12.33 -27.54
N ASN A 410 -9.52 -11.91 -27.04
CA ASN A 410 -8.29 -11.87 -27.80
C ASN A 410 -7.08 -12.00 -26.85
N SER A 411 -5.98 -12.53 -27.39
CA SER A 411 -4.70 -12.65 -26.68
C SER A 411 -3.57 -12.32 -27.62
N GLY A 412 -2.48 -11.81 -27.05
CA GLY A 412 -1.29 -11.48 -27.78
C GLY A 412 -0.11 -11.20 -26.85
N THR A 413 0.84 -10.44 -27.33
CA THR A 413 2.02 -10.03 -26.56
C THR A 413 2.00 -8.53 -26.34
N PHE A 414 2.70 -8.09 -25.30
CA PHE A 414 2.96 -6.69 -25.05
C PHE A 414 4.41 -6.45 -24.63
N ASP A 415 4.81 -5.19 -24.72
CA ASP A 415 6.10 -4.67 -24.27
C ASP A 415 5.87 -3.26 -23.69
N ILE A 416 6.58 -2.92 -22.63
CA ILE A 416 6.57 -1.60 -22.01
C ILE A 416 7.92 -0.94 -22.23
N GLU A 417 7.99 -0.04 -23.19
CA GLU A 417 9.16 0.75 -23.49
C GLU A 417 9.21 1.98 -22.56
N LYS A 418 10.08 1.93 -21.54
CA LYS A 418 10.26 3.04 -20.60
C LYS A 418 10.81 4.28 -21.32
N ILE A 419 10.25 5.44 -21.02
CA ILE A 419 10.69 6.73 -21.56
C ILE A 419 11.15 7.63 -20.39
N ASP A 420 12.46 7.84 -20.31
CA ASP A 420 13.04 8.70 -19.28
C ASP A 420 13.05 10.18 -19.72
N GLY A 421 12.83 11.08 -18.74
CA GLY A 421 12.95 12.52 -18.94
C GLY A 421 11.87 13.17 -19.80
N ASN A 422 10.80 12.47 -20.12
CA ASN A 422 9.65 13.03 -20.82
C ASN A 422 8.64 13.59 -19.81
N ALA A 423 8.20 14.85 -20.03
CA ALA A 423 7.24 15.50 -19.12
C ALA A 423 5.79 15.04 -19.34
N TRP A 424 5.53 14.34 -20.43
CA TRP A 424 4.19 13.91 -20.83
C TRP A 424 3.93 12.44 -20.51
N LYS A 425 4.74 11.54 -21.00
CA LYS A 425 4.56 10.10 -20.85
C LYS A 425 5.65 9.43 -20.05
N VAL A 426 5.32 8.35 -19.40
CA VAL A 426 6.25 7.51 -18.63
C VAL A 426 6.75 6.32 -19.43
N ALA A 427 5.97 5.85 -20.41
CA ALA A 427 6.30 4.73 -21.29
C ALA A 427 5.50 4.77 -22.59
N ASN A 428 5.89 3.91 -23.53
CA ASN A 428 5.00 3.40 -24.57
C ASN A 428 4.57 1.98 -24.19
N LEU A 429 3.28 1.68 -24.31
CA LEU A 429 2.75 0.34 -24.25
C LEU A 429 2.56 -0.17 -25.69
N ASN A 430 3.36 -1.13 -26.10
CA ASN A 430 3.26 -1.79 -27.41
C ASN A 430 2.49 -3.10 -27.24
N THR A 431 1.46 -3.35 -28.06
CA THR A 431 0.59 -4.52 -27.91
C THR A 431 0.26 -5.16 -29.24
N THR A 432 -0.19 -6.40 -29.20
CA THR A 432 -0.91 -6.99 -30.35
C THR A 432 -2.22 -6.23 -30.55
N ALA A 433 -2.58 -5.96 -31.81
CA ALA A 433 -3.81 -5.24 -32.14
C ALA A 433 -5.06 -5.89 -31.53
N GLY A 434 -5.94 -5.08 -30.96
CA GLY A 434 -7.23 -5.53 -30.41
C GLY A 434 -7.14 -6.23 -29.05
N THR A 435 -6.03 -6.10 -28.32
CA THR A 435 -5.88 -6.69 -26.98
C THR A 435 -6.12 -5.70 -25.84
N ILE A 436 -6.18 -4.40 -26.12
CA ILE A 436 -6.68 -3.38 -25.20
C ILE A 436 -8.22 -3.34 -25.27
N LEU A 437 -8.88 -2.99 -24.17
CA LEU A 437 -10.32 -2.83 -24.13
C LEU A 437 -10.75 -1.77 -25.13
N TRP A 438 -11.68 -2.13 -25.98
CA TRP A 438 -12.23 -1.31 -27.05
C TRP A 438 -11.22 -0.28 -27.60
N PRO A 439 -10.20 -0.74 -28.36
CA PRO A 439 -9.19 0.17 -28.89
C PRO A 439 -9.75 0.98 -30.07
N TYR A 440 -10.95 1.51 -29.90
CA TYR A 440 -11.60 2.35 -30.86
C TYR A 440 -10.90 3.71 -30.87
N GLU A 441 -10.62 4.18 -32.05
CA GLU A 441 -10.18 5.53 -32.28
C GLU A 441 -10.91 6.12 -33.47
N ILE A 442 -11.20 7.39 -33.38
CA ILE A 442 -12.02 8.08 -34.36
C ILE A 442 -11.22 8.41 -35.62
N ASN A 443 -9.96 8.72 -35.47
CA ASN A 443 -9.12 9.38 -36.47
C ASN A 443 -7.91 8.60 -36.94
N SER A 444 -7.74 7.33 -36.54
CA SER A 444 -6.61 6.48 -37.01
C SER A 444 -6.74 6.00 -38.45
N GLY A 445 -7.78 6.40 -39.14
CA GLY A 445 -8.05 5.94 -40.50
C GLY A 445 -8.50 4.48 -40.59
N GLY A 446 -9.09 3.93 -39.55
CA GLY A 446 -9.64 2.59 -39.53
C GLY A 446 -8.65 1.50 -39.08
N ASN A 447 -7.50 1.87 -38.54
CA ASN A 447 -6.51 0.92 -38.05
C ASN A 447 -6.61 0.75 -36.52
N MET A 448 -6.50 -0.48 -36.04
CA MET A 448 -6.37 -0.76 -34.63
C MET A 448 -5.00 -0.30 -34.13
N PRO A 449 -4.93 0.57 -33.11
CA PRO A 449 -3.65 0.96 -32.50
C PRO A 449 -2.92 -0.25 -31.90
N THR A 450 -1.61 -0.22 -32.01
CA THR A 450 -0.72 -1.21 -31.41
C THR A 450 0.30 -0.58 -30.47
N THR A 451 0.41 0.74 -30.48
CA THR A 451 1.27 1.51 -29.60
C THR A 451 0.43 2.60 -28.94
N PHE A 452 0.55 2.69 -27.64
CA PHE A 452 -0.15 3.68 -26.80
C PHE A 452 0.87 4.44 -25.95
N GLU A 453 0.71 5.74 -25.82
CA GLU A 453 1.43 6.51 -24.82
C GLU A 453 0.87 6.23 -23.43
N MET A 454 1.66 5.70 -22.54
CA MET A 454 1.32 5.55 -21.13
C MET A 454 1.67 6.87 -20.43
N VAL A 455 0.68 7.71 -20.21
CA VAL A 455 0.87 9.05 -19.65
C VAL A 455 0.73 9.09 -18.14
N TYR A 456 0.10 8.06 -17.57
CA TYR A 456 -0.04 7.88 -16.14
C TYR A 456 -0.05 6.40 -15.79
N LEU A 457 0.72 6.00 -14.79
CA LEU A 457 0.74 4.65 -14.26
C LEU A 457 1.05 4.66 -12.78
N THR A 458 0.23 3.95 -12.02
CA THR A 458 0.44 3.60 -10.61
C THR A 458 0.09 2.13 -10.42
N ASN A 459 0.20 1.63 -9.18
CA ASN A 459 -0.24 0.26 -8.89
C ASN A 459 -1.73 0.01 -9.19
N ASP A 460 -2.55 1.06 -9.14
CA ASP A 460 -4.01 0.93 -9.20
C ASP A 460 -4.62 1.62 -10.41
N LYS A 461 -3.90 2.50 -11.11
CA LYS A 461 -4.45 3.32 -12.21
C LYS A 461 -3.50 3.39 -13.39
N MET A 462 -4.06 3.39 -14.59
CA MET A 462 -3.35 3.54 -15.85
C MET A 462 -4.14 4.47 -16.78
N THR A 463 -3.44 5.42 -17.40
CA THR A 463 -4.02 6.24 -18.48
C THR A 463 -3.17 6.06 -19.73
N LEU A 464 -3.85 5.63 -20.80
CA LEU A 464 -3.26 5.50 -22.12
C LEU A 464 -3.79 6.58 -23.05
N VAL A 465 -2.96 7.03 -23.97
CA VAL A 465 -3.33 8.00 -25.03
C VAL A 465 -2.82 7.49 -26.37
N TYR A 466 -3.65 7.63 -27.38
CA TYR A 466 -3.27 7.44 -28.78
C TYR A 466 -3.42 8.76 -29.52
N PRO A 467 -2.33 9.43 -29.95
CA PRO A 467 -2.38 10.59 -30.81
C PRO A 467 -2.79 10.21 -32.22
N ASP A 468 -3.92 10.73 -32.71
CA ASP A 468 -4.51 10.30 -33.98
C ASP A 468 -3.63 10.60 -35.20
N GLY A 469 -2.74 11.59 -35.12
CA GLY A 469 -1.73 11.87 -36.13
C GLY A 469 -0.46 11.05 -36.01
N GLY A 470 -0.34 10.20 -34.98
CA GLY A 470 0.89 9.45 -34.71
C GLY A 470 2.04 10.28 -34.15
N ASP A 471 1.76 11.47 -33.66
CA ASP A 471 2.78 12.41 -33.10
C ASP A 471 3.13 12.05 -31.67
N PHE A 472 3.66 10.86 -31.47
CA PHE A 472 3.99 10.34 -30.16
C PHE A 472 5.04 11.19 -29.41
N GLY A 473 4.78 11.42 -28.12
CA GLY A 473 5.75 12.01 -27.20
C GLY A 473 5.84 13.53 -27.16
N GLY A 474 4.98 14.21 -27.90
CA GLY A 474 5.01 15.67 -27.98
C GLY A 474 3.71 16.33 -27.54
N LEU A 475 3.65 16.85 -26.31
CA LEU A 475 2.56 17.75 -25.90
C LEU A 475 2.35 18.86 -26.92
N GLY A 476 1.11 19.00 -27.39
CA GLY A 476 0.73 20.06 -28.29
C GLY A 476 1.11 19.88 -29.76
N ASN A 477 1.73 18.79 -30.15
CA ASN A 477 2.04 18.50 -31.55
C ASN A 477 0.92 17.78 -32.29
N TRP A 478 -0.02 17.17 -31.57
CA TRP A 478 -1.18 16.49 -32.12
C TRP A 478 -2.45 17.32 -31.94
N GLY A 479 -3.33 17.29 -32.93
CA GLY A 479 -4.57 18.06 -32.89
C GLY A 479 -5.69 17.32 -32.17
N GLU A 480 -5.64 15.99 -32.17
CA GLU A 480 -6.67 15.10 -31.64
C GLU A 480 -6.03 13.82 -31.12
N ALA A 481 -6.59 13.25 -30.08
CA ALA A 481 -6.16 11.98 -29.51
C ALA A 481 -7.32 11.24 -28.86
N THR A 482 -7.18 9.93 -28.76
CA THR A 482 -8.06 9.06 -27.98
C THR A 482 -7.39 8.73 -26.66
N TYR A 483 -8.15 8.70 -25.57
CA TYR A 483 -7.66 8.34 -24.24
C TYR A 483 -8.46 7.20 -23.62
N TRP A 484 -7.81 6.43 -22.75
CA TRP A 484 -8.37 5.33 -21.97
C TRP A 484 -7.93 5.45 -20.52
N HIS A 485 -8.87 5.39 -19.59
CA HIS A 485 -8.60 5.32 -18.16
C HIS A 485 -8.93 3.92 -17.64
N PHE A 486 -7.95 3.30 -17.00
CA PHE A 486 -8.08 1.98 -16.39
C PHE A 486 -7.74 2.02 -14.92
N LYS A 487 -8.39 1.14 -14.17
CA LYS A 487 -8.06 0.82 -12.78
C LYS A 487 -7.75 -0.67 -12.65
N ALA A 488 -6.91 -1.01 -11.68
CA ALA A 488 -6.69 -2.41 -11.31
C ALA A 488 -8.01 -3.04 -10.83
N LYS A 489 -8.25 -4.30 -11.26
CA LYS A 489 -9.47 -5.06 -10.98
C LYS A 489 -9.31 -5.89 -9.71
#